data_81ebbd93ffe0d7c8ed37b935aa19e4df
#
_entry.id   81ebbd93ffe0d7c8ed37b935aa19e4df
#
_cell.length_a   1.000
_cell.length_b   1.000
_cell.length_c   1.000
_cell.angle_alpha   90.00
_cell.angle_beta   90.00
_cell.angle_gamma   90.00
#
_symmetry.space_group_name_H-M   'P 1'
#
loop_
_entity.id
_entity.type
_entity.pdbx_description
1 polymer ?
#
loop_
_entity_poly.entity_id
_entity_poly.type
_entity_poly.pdbx_seq_one_letter_code
_entity_poly.pdbx_strand_id
1 'polypeptide(L)'
;MSARRPWAWPLVLVYRAALAVKDALRGQAKRLQWPVVSVGSLSAGGAGKTPVVIALALLLKERGWTVDVLSRGYGRAGSGVEMVAATVEKQILRSAQDDNSSSDAAQFGDEPVVMARRAGVPVWVGAERFAAGQAAEKEQRRTQSTQRKNAMGAMEVSAELRGLHLLDDGFQHRQLERAMDVVLVTSEDLEDALLPAGNLREPMSALRRADVVVVREEEIVGERFKARVWGLMREGAQMWVARRRLVFPNVMKTLGAGLRPVAFCAIARPENFADMLLDAGCGVVETVAFADHHRYTKADMLRVIGVANGLNASGFVTTEKDAVKLSPELRAMLEAVGPLMVVALEVEFVDASAVVDAIEARLR
;
A
#
# COMPACT_ATOMS: atom_id res chain seq x y z
N MET A 1 -2.39 -20.32 4.11
CA MET A 1 -2.47 -20.73 5.55
C MET A 1 -1.43 -19.93 6.32
N SER A 2 -1.84 -19.16 7.36
CA SER A 2 -0.91 -18.46 8.23
C SER A 2 0.12 -19.45 8.79
N ALA A 3 1.41 -19.14 8.61
CA ALA A 3 2.50 -19.99 9.08
C ALA A 3 2.60 -19.89 10.62
N ARG A 4 1.67 -20.55 11.32
CA ARG A 4 1.75 -20.66 12.78
C ARG A 4 3.04 -21.39 13.15
N ARG A 5 3.80 -20.80 14.08
CA ARG A 5 5.05 -21.32 14.62
C ARG A 5 4.80 -21.84 16.06
N PRO A 6 4.32 -23.09 16.23
CA PRO A 6 3.91 -23.59 17.56
C PRO A 6 5.03 -23.51 18.59
N TRP A 7 6.27 -23.70 18.19
CA TRP A 7 7.45 -23.59 19.06
C TRP A 7 7.65 -22.20 19.66
N ALA A 8 7.09 -21.15 19.04
CA ALA A 8 7.24 -19.76 19.45
C ALA A 8 6.16 -19.28 20.45
N TRP A 9 5.17 -20.10 20.80
CA TRP A 9 4.09 -19.73 21.72
C TRP A 9 4.58 -19.19 23.08
N PRO A 10 5.61 -19.76 23.75
CA PRO A 10 6.11 -19.19 24.99
C PRO A 10 6.61 -17.76 24.85
N LEU A 11 7.17 -17.41 23.68
CA LEU A 11 7.68 -16.07 23.39
C LEU A 11 6.57 -15.03 23.16
N VAL A 12 5.34 -15.46 22.92
CA VAL A 12 4.18 -14.54 22.78
C VAL A 12 3.93 -13.77 24.07
N LEU A 13 4.12 -14.40 25.25
CA LEU A 13 3.98 -13.71 26.53
C LEU A 13 5.02 -12.61 26.70
N VAL A 14 6.27 -12.88 26.32
CA VAL A 14 7.36 -11.89 26.33
C VAL A 14 7.04 -10.74 25.37
N TYR A 15 6.56 -11.06 24.16
CA TYR A 15 6.16 -10.06 23.18
C TYR A 15 5.01 -9.18 23.71
N ARG A 16 3.99 -9.77 24.33
CA ARG A 16 2.89 -9.01 24.96
C ARG A 16 3.36 -8.08 26.05
N ALA A 17 4.26 -8.57 26.91
CA ALA A 17 4.86 -7.74 27.97
C ALA A 17 5.64 -6.56 27.35
N ALA A 18 6.44 -6.80 26.32
CA ALA A 18 7.16 -5.76 25.59
C ALA A 18 6.22 -4.72 24.96
N LEU A 19 5.09 -5.14 24.40
CA LEU A 19 4.06 -4.22 23.90
C LEU A 19 3.48 -3.35 25.02
N ALA A 20 3.15 -3.95 26.16
CA ALA A 20 2.62 -3.23 27.32
C ALA A 20 3.61 -2.20 27.86
N VAL A 21 4.90 -2.57 27.97
CA VAL A 21 5.97 -1.65 28.37
C VAL A 21 6.13 -0.51 27.37
N LYS A 22 6.17 -0.81 26.08
CA LYS A 22 6.21 0.19 25.01
C LYS A 22 5.03 1.17 25.10
N ASP A 23 3.84 0.66 25.40
CA ASP A 23 2.66 1.49 25.57
C ASP A 23 2.72 2.37 26.83
N ALA A 24 3.22 1.83 27.94
CA ALA A 24 3.38 2.57 29.20
C ALA A 24 4.47 3.66 29.12
N LEU A 25 5.54 3.41 28.38
CA LEU A 25 6.65 4.38 28.20
C LEU A 25 6.38 5.40 27.08
N ARG A 26 5.19 5.39 26.49
CA ARG A 26 4.86 6.30 25.41
C ARG A 26 4.73 7.74 25.91
N GLY A 27 5.50 8.65 25.26
CA GLY A 27 5.32 10.08 25.43
C GLY A 27 4.04 10.61 24.77
N GLN A 28 3.79 11.90 24.94
CA GLN A 28 2.68 12.57 24.25
C GLN A 28 2.85 12.48 22.73
N ALA A 29 1.72 12.28 22.03
CA ALA A 29 1.71 12.28 20.58
C ALA A 29 2.03 13.70 20.07
N LYS A 30 2.89 13.79 19.05
CA LYS A 30 3.22 15.04 18.37
C LYS A 30 2.11 15.38 17.38
N ARG A 31 1.74 16.64 17.29
CA ARG A 31 0.70 17.14 16.39
C ARG A 31 1.31 17.87 15.20
N LEU A 32 0.84 17.55 14.00
CA LEU A 32 1.09 18.30 12.76
C LEU A 32 0.02 19.39 12.58
N GLN A 33 0.24 20.34 11.68
CA GLN A 33 -0.75 21.37 11.38
C GLN A 33 -1.90 20.80 10.57
N TRP A 34 -1.58 19.93 9.60
CA TRP A 34 -2.59 19.21 8.83
C TRP A 34 -3.05 17.97 9.60
N PRO A 35 -4.34 17.65 9.51
CA PRO A 35 -4.85 16.44 10.11
C PRO A 35 -4.22 15.19 9.47
N VAL A 36 -4.13 14.13 10.25
CA VAL A 36 -3.53 12.85 9.84
C VAL A 36 -4.60 11.77 9.86
N VAL A 37 -4.83 11.12 8.73
CA VAL A 37 -5.60 9.87 8.64
C VAL A 37 -4.64 8.71 8.51
N SER A 38 -4.66 7.82 9.49
CA SER A 38 -3.76 6.66 9.54
C SER A 38 -4.44 5.46 8.88
N VAL A 39 -3.72 4.79 7.99
CA VAL A 39 -4.11 3.52 7.38
C VAL A 39 -3.15 2.45 7.87
N GLY A 40 -3.66 1.38 8.45
CA GLY A 40 -2.82 0.34 9.03
C GLY A 40 -3.49 -1.04 9.05
N SER A 41 -2.81 -2.02 9.64
CA SER A 41 -3.34 -3.36 9.91
C SER A 41 -2.79 -3.90 11.22
N LEU A 42 -3.41 -4.92 11.77
CA LEU A 42 -2.89 -5.62 12.95
C LEU A 42 -1.78 -6.59 12.59
N SER A 43 -1.80 -7.15 11.40
CA SER A 43 -0.81 -8.12 10.92
C SER A 43 0.41 -7.48 10.25
N ALA A 44 1.51 -8.21 10.26
CA ALA A 44 2.72 -7.89 9.52
C ALA A 44 2.58 -8.40 8.09
N GLY A 45 2.57 -7.50 7.11
CA GLY A 45 2.53 -7.82 5.68
C GLY A 45 1.15 -8.20 5.12
N GLY A 46 0.99 -8.09 3.80
CA GLY A 46 -0.08 -8.72 3.02
C GLY A 46 -1.53 -8.25 3.18
N ALA A 47 -1.83 -7.32 4.09
CA ALA A 47 -3.21 -6.87 4.33
C ALA A 47 -3.81 -6.02 3.18
N GLY A 48 -2.98 -5.49 2.29
CA GLY A 48 -3.44 -4.62 1.19
C GLY A 48 -3.53 -3.14 1.56
N LYS A 49 -2.69 -2.66 2.49
CA LYS A 49 -2.66 -1.25 2.94
C LYS A 49 -2.38 -0.27 1.79
N THR A 50 -1.31 -0.54 1.04
CA THR A 50 -0.85 0.36 -0.05
C THR A 50 -1.95 0.67 -1.07
N PRO A 51 -2.71 -0.29 -1.62
CA PRO A 51 -3.84 0.00 -2.50
C PRO A 51 -4.96 0.81 -1.82
N VAL A 52 -5.21 0.61 -0.52
CA VAL A 52 -6.20 1.41 0.23
C VAL A 52 -5.74 2.85 0.41
N VAL A 53 -4.45 3.08 0.71
CA VAL A 53 -3.87 4.45 0.78
C VAL A 53 -4.00 5.14 -0.57
N ILE A 54 -3.71 4.45 -1.68
CA ILE A 54 -3.86 4.98 -3.03
C ILE A 54 -5.32 5.36 -3.32
N ALA A 55 -6.27 4.46 -3.00
CA ALA A 55 -7.70 4.71 -3.21
C ALA A 55 -8.19 5.93 -2.42
N LEU A 56 -7.82 6.03 -1.14
CA LEU A 56 -8.18 7.19 -0.31
C LEU A 56 -7.54 8.49 -0.83
N ALA A 57 -6.28 8.45 -1.26
CA ALA A 57 -5.61 9.62 -1.83
C ALA A 57 -6.31 10.13 -3.08
N LEU A 58 -6.73 9.23 -3.97
CA LEU A 58 -7.46 9.57 -5.20
C LEU A 58 -8.83 10.19 -4.86
N LEU A 59 -9.62 9.56 -4.00
CA LEU A 59 -10.95 10.04 -3.61
C LEU A 59 -10.88 11.43 -2.93
N LEU A 60 -9.91 11.64 -2.05
CA LEU A 60 -9.72 12.93 -1.37
C LEU A 60 -9.28 14.02 -2.36
N LYS A 61 -8.40 13.70 -3.31
CA LYS A 61 -8.03 14.64 -4.40
C LYS A 61 -9.22 15.05 -5.24
N GLU A 62 -10.09 14.10 -5.61
CA GLU A 62 -11.32 14.38 -6.36
C GLU A 62 -12.26 15.33 -5.60
N ARG A 63 -12.23 15.29 -4.27
CA ARG A 63 -12.98 16.24 -3.40
C ARG A 63 -12.24 17.56 -3.14
N GLY A 64 -11.10 17.79 -3.80
CA GLY A 64 -10.34 19.04 -3.71
C GLY A 64 -9.39 19.14 -2.52
N TRP A 65 -9.08 18.04 -1.83
CA TRP A 65 -8.06 18.01 -0.79
C TRP A 65 -6.65 18.00 -1.37
N THR A 66 -5.76 18.74 -0.74
CA THR A 66 -4.31 18.60 -0.96
C THR A 66 -3.82 17.46 -0.07
N VAL A 67 -3.46 16.36 -0.71
CA VAL A 67 -3.08 15.13 0.00
C VAL A 67 -1.60 14.85 -0.22
N ASP A 68 -0.92 14.44 0.83
CA ASP A 68 0.37 13.75 0.76
C ASP A 68 0.35 12.46 1.59
N VAL A 69 1.34 11.60 1.36
CA VAL A 69 1.47 10.34 2.09
C VAL A 69 2.74 10.35 2.92
N LEU A 70 2.63 9.96 4.18
CA LEU A 70 3.75 9.76 5.10
C LEU A 70 4.04 8.27 5.23
N SER A 71 5.18 7.79 4.72
CA SER A 71 5.56 6.38 4.75
C SER A 71 6.92 6.16 5.42
N ARG A 72 7.19 4.94 5.83
CA ARG A 72 8.50 4.54 6.40
C ARG A 72 9.56 4.33 5.34
N GLY A 73 9.17 3.84 4.18
CA GLY A 73 10.11 3.36 3.18
C GLY A 73 10.82 2.10 3.66
N TYR A 74 10.06 1.03 3.85
CA TYR A 74 10.65 -0.24 4.26
C TYR A 74 11.67 -0.72 3.22
N GLY A 75 12.84 -1.19 3.65
CA GLY A 75 13.89 -1.70 2.75
C GLY A 75 14.67 -0.64 1.95
N ARG A 76 14.44 0.67 2.19
CA ARG A 76 15.17 1.75 1.54
C ARG A 76 16.65 1.81 1.96
N ALA A 77 17.51 2.30 1.06
CA ALA A 77 18.90 2.58 1.35
C ALA A 77 19.12 4.00 1.92
N GLY A 78 18.20 4.94 1.64
CA GLY A 78 18.28 6.34 2.06
C GLY A 78 18.10 6.53 3.57
N SER A 79 18.68 7.61 4.10
CA SER A 79 18.53 8.05 5.49
C SER A 79 17.88 9.43 5.56
N GLY A 80 17.29 9.78 6.70
CA GLY A 80 16.62 11.07 6.87
C GLY A 80 15.22 11.11 6.27
N VAL A 81 14.73 12.33 5.97
CA VAL A 81 13.43 12.57 5.31
C VAL A 81 13.68 12.87 3.85
N GLU A 82 13.04 12.11 2.98
CA GLU A 82 13.12 12.28 1.53
C GLU A 82 11.71 12.28 0.93
N MET A 83 11.55 12.90 -0.23
CA MET A 83 10.27 12.98 -0.95
C MET A 83 10.36 12.24 -2.28
N VAL A 84 9.42 11.33 -2.50
CA VAL A 84 9.14 10.78 -3.83
C VAL A 84 8.14 11.74 -4.48
N ALA A 85 8.56 12.43 -5.53
CA ALA A 85 7.70 13.35 -6.25
C ALA A 85 6.56 12.61 -6.96
N ALA A 86 5.38 13.22 -6.98
CA ALA A 86 4.32 12.79 -7.88
C ALA A 86 4.76 13.12 -9.31
N THR A 87 5.04 12.11 -10.12
CA THR A 87 5.27 12.32 -11.54
C THR A 87 3.91 12.61 -12.18
N VAL A 88 3.62 13.89 -12.39
CA VAL A 88 2.40 14.35 -13.07
C VAL A 88 2.60 14.20 -14.57
N GLU A 89 2.63 12.98 -15.04
CA GLU A 89 2.40 12.71 -16.47
C GLU A 89 1.45 11.51 -16.61
N LYS A 90 0.48 11.68 -17.52
CA LYS A 90 -0.51 10.69 -17.94
C LYS A 90 0.13 9.44 -18.59
N GLN A 91 1.18 8.89 -18.01
CA GLN A 91 1.94 7.74 -18.52
C GLN A 91 1.60 6.43 -17.82
N ILE A 92 0.44 6.34 -17.14
CA ILE A 92 0.04 5.13 -16.39
C ILE A 92 -0.06 3.88 -17.30
N LEU A 93 -0.05 4.05 -18.61
CA LEU A 93 -0.15 2.94 -19.59
C LEU A 93 0.84 3.02 -20.76
N ARG A 94 1.71 4.03 -20.79
CA ARG A 94 2.75 4.13 -21.81
C ARG A 94 4.11 4.03 -21.13
N SER A 95 4.74 2.92 -21.34
CA SER A 95 6.12 2.61 -20.99
C SER A 95 6.43 2.59 -19.49
N ALA A 96 6.51 1.41 -18.97
CA ALA A 96 7.43 1.05 -17.92
C ALA A 96 8.92 1.29 -18.35
N GLN A 97 9.16 2.31 -19.14
CA GLN A 97 10.45 2.67 -19.73
C GLN A 97 11.16 3.82 -18.98
N ASP A 98 10.69 4.21 -17.78
CA ASP A 98 11.45 5.13 -16.94
C ASP A 98 12.68 4.42 -16.40
N ASP A 99 13.83 4.72 -16.97
CA ASP A 99 15.15 4.17 -16.64
C ASP A 99 15.56 4.29 -15.17
N ASN A 100 14.87 5.14 -14.38
CA ASN A 100 15.15 5.38 -12.96
C ASN A 100 14.31 4.57 -11.97
N SER A 101 13.35 3.76 -12.40
CA SER A 101 12.40 3.12 -11.46
C SER A 101 13.06 2.19 -10.44
N SER A 102 14.08 1.45 -10.83
CA SER A 102 14.79 0.53 -9.93
C SER A 102 15.70 1.27 -8.94
N SER A 103 16.29 2.40 -9.34
CA SER A 103 17.07 3.27 -8.44
C SER A 103 16.16 3.94 -7.42
N ASP A 104 14.98 4.41 -7.83
CA ASP A 104 13.98 5.00 -6.93
C ASP A 104 13.45 3.98 -5.92
N ALA A 105 13.14 2.76 -6.35
CA ALA A 105 12.71 1.70 -5.44
C ALA A 105 13.81 1.28 -4.46
N ALA A 106 15.08 1.32 -4.87
CA ALA A 106 16.22 1.06 -3.98
C ALA A 106 16.41 2.21 -2.97
N GLN A 107 16.22 3.47 -3.38
CA GLN A 107 16.39 4.65 -2.55
C GLN A 107 15.24 4.84 -1.57
N PHE A 108 13.98 4.77 -2.05
CA PHE A 108 12.78 5.16 -1.28
C PHE A 108 11.99 3.96 -0.75
N GLY A 109 12.18 2.77 -1.31
CA GLY A 109 11.34 1.59 -1.11
C GLY A 109 10.32 1.40 -2.25
N ASP A 110 9.91 0.18 -2.50
CA ASP A 110 8.97 -0.19 -3.56
C ASP A 110 7.57 0.41 -3.36
N GLU A 111 7.01 0.33 -2.14
CA GLU A 111 5.67 0.84 -1.83
C GLU A 111 5.54 2.36 -2.00
N PRO A 112 6.44 3.22 -1.47
CA PRO A 112 6.40 4.67 -1.71
C PRO A 112 6.41 5.05 -3.19
N VAL A 113 7.21 4.37 -3.99
CA VAL A 113 7.30 4.65 -5.44
C VAL A 113 5.97 4.30 -6.14
N VAL A 114 5.38 3.15 -5.82
CA VAL A 114 4.07 2.76 -6.36
C VAL A 114 2.99 3.74 -5.92
N MET A 115 2.95 4.15 -4.63
CA MET A 115 1.97 5.13 -4.13
C MET A 115 2.09 6.47 -4.85
N ALA A 116 3.29 7.02 -4.98
CA ALA A 116 3.51 8.30 -5.65
C ALA A 116 3.04 8.28 -7.11
N ARG A 117 3.36 7.21 -7.83
CA ARG A 117 2.97 7.03 -9.24
C ARG A 117 1.47 6.86 -9.42
N ARG A 118 0.86 6.01 -8.61
CA ARG A 118 -0.57 5.66 -8.75
C ARG A 118 -1.50 6.77 -8.25
N ALA A 119 -1.24 7.31 -7.08
CA ALA A 119 -2.07 8.37 -6.50
C ALA A 119 -1.77 9.75 -7.08
N GLY A 120 -0.60 9.94 -7.70
CA GLY A 120 -0.17 11.25 -8.18
C GLY A 120 -0.14 12.28 -7.05
N VAL A 121 0.38 11.87 -5.88
CA VAL A 121 0.58 12.70 -4.69
C VAL A 121 2.02 12.55 -4.19
N PRO A 122 2.61 13.58 -3.54
CA PRO A 122 3.92 13.46 -2.91
C PRO A 122 3.90 12.37 -1.82
N VAL A 123 4.93 11.52 -1.79
CA VAL A 123 5.13 10.55 -0.72
C VAL A 123 6.40 10.90 0.04
N TRP A 124 6.25 11.25 1.31
CA TRP A 124 7.34 11.61 2.20
C TRP A 124 7.79 10.39 2.98
N VAL A 125 9.04 10.03 2.81
CA VAL A 125 9.63 8.83 3.38
C VAL A 125 10.56 9.20 4.53
N GLY A 126 10.30 8.64 5.70
CA GLY A 126 11.13 8.93 6.88
C GLY A 126 10.89 7.97 8.04
N ALA A 127 11.93 7.64 8.80
CA ALA A 127 11.81 6.83 10.02
C ALA A 127 10.90 7.52 11.06
N GLU A 128 11.08 8.84 11.23
CA GLU A 128 10.22 9.69 12.04
C GLU A 128 9.13 10.34 11.18
N ARG A 129 7.88 9.86 11.28
CA ARG A 129 6.73 10.35 10.52
C ARG A 129 6.41 11.83 10.83
N PHE A 130 6.65 12.26 12.07
CA PHE A 130 6.46 13.66 12.44
C PHE A 130 7.40 14.58 11.66
N ALA A 131 8.69 14.23 11.55
CA ALA A 131 9.65 14.98 10.75
C ALA A 131 9.28 14.98 9.26
N ALA A 132 8.79 13.85 8.74
CA ALA A 132 8.29 13.76 7.36
C ALA A 132 7.09 14.69 7.13
N GLY A 133 6.12 14.71 8.04
CA GLY A 133 4.96 15.62 7.96
C GLY A 133 5.36 17.09 8.04
N GLN A 134 6.28 17.47 8.94
CA GLN A 134 6.81 18.84 9.00
C GLN A 134 7.51 19.27 7.70
N ALA A 135 8.26 18.34 7.08
CA ALA A 135 8.89 18.62 5.80
C ALA A 135 7.86 18.81 4.69
N ALA A 136 6.81 17.99 4.66
CA ALA A 136 5.68 18.12 3.74
C ALA A 136 4.98 19.48 3.88
N GLU A 137 4.60 19.86 5.08
CA GLU A 137 3.96 21.16 5.35
C GLU A 137 4.84 22.36 4.99
N LYS A 138 6.15 22.26 5.21
CA LYS A 138 7.12 23.29 4.83
C LYS A 138 7.19 23.45 3.31
N GLU A 139 7.25 22.37 2.56
CA GLU A 139 7.34 22.42 1.10
C GLU A 139 6.03 22.95 0.49
N GLN A 140 4.88 22.58 1.02
CA GLN A 140 3.60 23.13 0.58
C GLN A 140 3.51 24.64 0.77
N ARG A 141 3.94 25.16 1.92
CA ARG A 141 4.01 26.63 2.14
C ARG A 141 4.94 27.32 1.16
N ARG A 142 6.08 26.69 0.84
CA ARG A 142 7.04 27.22 -0.14
C ARG A 142 6.41 27.31 -1.54
N THR A 143 5.75 26.24 -1.96
CA THR A 143 5.04 26.17 -3.26
C THR A 143 3.96 27.24 -3.35
N GLN A 144 3.14 27.41 -2.31
CA GLN A 144 2.12 28.46 -2.25
C GLN A 144 2.72 29.86 -2.33
N SER A 145 3.82 30.12 -1.60
CA SER A 145 4.48 31.43 -1.63
C SER A 145 5.03 31.79 -3.01
N THR A 146 5.52 30.79 -3.73
CA THR A 146 6.03 30.95 -5.10
C THR A 146 4.89 31.21 -6.08
N GLN A 147 3.78 30.46 -5.98
CA GLN A 147 2.58 30.68 -6.80
C GLN A 147 1.96 32.05 -6.58
N ARG A 148 1.86 32.51 -5.32
CA ARG A 148 1.38 33.87 -5.00
C ARG A 148 2.27 34.97 -5.59
N LYS A 149 3.60 34.82 -5.57
CA LYS A 149 4.52 35.75 -6.20
C LYS A 149 4.37 35.82 -7.71
N ASN A 150 4.11 34.68 -8.35
CA ASN A 150 3.91 34.60 -9.80
C ASN A 150 2.52 35.08 -10.25
N ALA A 151 1.52 35.03 -9.34
CA ALA A 151 0.14 35.46 -9.59
C ALA A 151 -0.12 36.95 -9.27
N MET A 152 0.88 37.77 -9.01
CA MET A 152 0.74 39.19 -8.68
C MET A 152 0.17 40.09 -9.80
N GLY A 153 -0.74 39.56 -10.61
CA GLY A 153 -1.52 40.22 -11.65
C GLY A 153 -2.96 39.74 -11.79
N ALA A 154 -3.38 38.70 -11.08
CA ALA A 154 -4.74 38.15 -11.14
C ALA A 154 -5.35 38.15 -9.74
N MET A 155 -6.45 38.86 -9.59
CA MET A 155 -7.28 38.91 -8.39
C MET A 155 -8.03 37.56 -8.26
N GLU A 156 -7.39 36.57 -7.68
CA GLU A 156 -8.06 35.31 -7.33
C GLU A 156 -8.00 35.04 -5.83
N VAL A 157 -9.18 34.80 -5.30
CA VAL A 157 -9.47 34.41 -3.93
C VAL A 157 -8.66 33.17 -3.59
N SER A 158 -7.71 33.30 -2.67
CA SER A 158 -6.98 32.14 -2.14
C SER A 158 -7.94 31.28 -1.33
N ALA A 159 -8.49 30.23 -1.97
CA ALA A 159 -9.12 29.15 -1.21
C ALA A 159 -8.07 28.60 -0.24
N GLU A 160 -8.39 28.57 1.05
CA GLU A 160 -7.52 27.90 2.02
C GLU A 160 -7.33 26.46 1.58
N LEU A 161 -6.09 26.08 1.38
CA LEU A 161 -5.77 24.71 0.99
C LEU A 161 -6.17 23.77 2.14
N ARG A 162 -7.11 22.90 1.86
CA ARG A 162 -7.49 21.82 2.77
C ARG A 162 -6.41 20.73 2.66
N GLY A 163 -5.40 20.80 3.51
CA GLY A 163 -4.33 19.82 3.54
C GLY A 163 -4.64 18.62 4.43
N LEU A 164 -4.20 17.43 4.03
CA LEU A 164 -4.35 16.18 4.75
C LEU A 164 -3.12 15.28 4.54
N HIS A 165 -2.65 14.66 5.63
CA HIS A 165 -1.66 13.60 5.58
C HIS A 165 -2.33 12.22 5.66
N LEU A 166 -2.04 11.33 4.70
CA LEU A 166 -2.30 9.90 4.83
C LEU A 166 -1.07 9.21 5.42
N LEU A 167 -1.21 8.57 6.56
CA LEU A 167 -0.11 7.86 7.22
C LEU A 167 -0.16 6.38 6.86
N ASP A 168 0.76 5.95 6.01
CA ASP A 168 0.91 4.55 5.61
C ASP A 168 1.53 3.72 6.74
N ASP A 169 0.95 2.53 6.97
CA ASP A 169 1.29 1.60 8.04
C ASP A 169 1.34 2.26 9.43
N GLY A 170 0.35 3.14 9.69
CA GLY A 170 0.36 4.07 10.81
C GLY A 170 -0.22 3.55 12.12
N PHE A 171 -1.01 2.47 12.15
CA PHE A 171 -1.79 2.07 13.32
C PHE A 171 -0.96 1.83 14.59
N GLN A 172 0.24 1.26 14.44
CA GLN A 172 1.21 1.09 15.54
C GLN A 172 2.04 2.33 15.85
N HIS A 173 2.01 3.35 14.95
CA HIS A 173 2.82 4.56 15.10
C HIS A 173 2.08 5.64 15.89
N ARG A 174 1.80 5.38 17.17
CA ARG A 174 0.97 6.23 18.07
C ARG A 174 1.70 7.48 18.61
N GLN A 175 2.93 7.74 18.15
CA GLN A 175 3.71 8.95 18.48
C GLN A 175 3.25 10.18 17.70
N LEU A 176 2.43 10.00 16.67
CA LEU A 176 1.83 11.06 15.87
C LEU A 176 0.33 11.11 16.17
N GLU A 177 -0.20 12.31 16.45
CA GLU A 177 -1.63 12.52 16.63
C GLU A 177 -2.37 12.26 15.31
N ARG A 178 -3.50 11.56 15.40
CA ARG A 178 -4.32 11.20 14.24
C ARG A 178 -5.74 11.67 14.46
N ALA A 179 -6.33 12.21 13.40
CA ALA A 179 -7.75 12.55 13.35
C ALA A 179 -8.60 11.28 13.19
N MET A 180 -8.09 10.28 12.47
CA MET A 180 -8.80 9.03 12.20
C MET A 180 -7.81 7.86 12.07
N ASP A 181 -8.17 6.71 12.64
CA ASP A 181 -7.47 5.43 12.47
C ASP A 181 -8.32 4.48 11.61
N VAL A 182 -7.84 4.18 10.40
CA VAL A 182 -8.43 3.22 9.46
C VAL A 182 -7.62 1.93 9.51
N VAL A 183 -8.24 0.80 9.85
CA VAL A 183 -7.56 -0.48 10.08
C VAL A 183 -8.11 -1.55 9.15
N LEU A 184 -7.24 -2.14 8.34
CA LEU A 184 -7.59 -3.28 7.49
C LEU A 184 -7.57 -4.56 8.31
N VAL A 185 -8.62 -5.36 8.15
CA VAL A 185 -8.76 -6.68 8.77
C VAL A 185 -9.13 -7.71 7.71
N THR A 186 -8.48 -8.85 7.78
CA THR A 186 -8.76 -10.00 6.91
C THR A 186 -9.29 -11.18 7.73
N SER A 187 -9.96 -12.14 7.08
CA SER A 187 -10.40 -13.37 7.72
C SER A 187 -9.26 -14.15 8.36
N GLU A 188 -8.08 -14.12 7.75
CA GLU A 188 -6.88 -14.74 8.27
C GLU A 188 -6.41 -14.10 9.58
N ASP A 189 -6.54 -12.77 9.72
CA ASP A 189 -6.15 -12.06 10.94
C ASP A 189 -6.97 -12.55 12.16
N LEU A 190 -8.24 -12.90 11.96
CA LEU A 190 -9.10 -13.43 13.04
C LEU A 190 -8.63 -14.77 13.58
N GLU A 191 -7.93 -15.55 12.78
CA GLU A 191 -7.44 -16.89 13.12
C GLU A 191 -5.95 -16.91 13.42
N ASP A 192 -5.24 -15.76 13.27
CA ASP A 192 -3.79 -15.68 13.45
C ASP A 192 -3.40 -15.42 14.92
N ALA A 193 -2.14 -15.65 15.23
CA ALA A 193 -1.56 -15.44 16.54
C ALA A 193 -0.65 -14.20 16.55
N LEU A 194 -0.36 -13.71 17.74
CA LEU A 194 0.65 -12.67 17.94
C LEU A 194 2.04 -13.15 17.53
N LEU A 195 2.87 -12.21 17.09
CA LEU A 195 4.31 -12.43 16.92
C LEU A 195 4.93 -12.99 18.22
N PRO A 196 5.89 -13.90 18.14
CA PRO A 196 6.44 -14.51 16.93
C PRO A 196 5.72 -15.80 16.51
N ALA A 197 4.65 -16.24 17.20
CA ALA A 197 3.93 -17.47 16.90
C ALA A 197 3.03 -17.37 15.65
N GLY A 198 2.57 -16.18 15.32
CA GLY A 198 1.84 -15.81 14.11
C GLY A 198 2.37 -14.52 13.51
N ASN A 199 1.51 -13.75 12.84
CA ASN A 199 1.87 -12.52 12.16
C ASN A 199 1.21 -11.26 12.77
N LEU A 200 0.37 -11.40 13.81
CA LEU A 200 -0.25 -10.24 14.44
C LEU A 200 0.79 -9.43 15.23
N ARG A 201 0.91 -8.14 14.91
CA ARG A 201 1.72 -7.16 15.65
C ARG A 201 1.04 -6.69 16.93
N GLU A 202 -0.29 -6.74 16.96
CA GLU A 202 -1.11 -6.40 18.12
C GLU A 202 -2.30 -7.35 18.19
N PRO A 203 -2.86 -7.60 19.39
CA PRO A 203 -4.02 -8.48 19.52
C PRO A 203 -5.25 -7.89 18.82
N MET A 204 -6.17 -8.74 18.40
CA MET A 204 -7.42 -8.32 17.76
C MET A 204 -8.23 -7.31 18.59
N SER A 205 -8.11 -7.34 19.91
CA SER A 205 -8.74 -6.34 20.80
C SER A 205 -8.25 -4.90 20.57
N ALA A 206 -7.14 -4.72 19.86
CA ALA A 206 -6.66 -3.40 19.46
C ALA A 206 -7.59 -2.70 18.46
N LEU A 207 -8.50 -3.43 17.79
CA LEU A 207 -9.55 -2.84 16.93
C LEU A 207 -10.46 -1.84 17.67
N ARG A 208 -10.54 -1.94 19.00
CA ARG A 208 -11.26 -0.93 19.81
C ARG A 208 -10.70 0.49 19.69
N ARG A 209 -9.51 0.67 19.14
CA ARG A 209 -8.93 1.99 18.89
C ARG A 209 -9.23 2.51 17.48
N ALA A 210 -9.63 1.61 16.57
CA ALA A 210 -9.95 2.00 15.21
C ALA A 210 -11.23 2.85 15.15
N ASP A 211 -11.20 3.90 14.35
CA ASP A 211 -12.40 4.66 13.97
C ASP A 211 -13.14 3.93 12.85
N VAL A 212 -12.38 3.28 11.98
CA VAL A 212 -12.88 2.54 10.83
C VAL A 212 -12.17 1.20 10.70
N VAL A 213 -12.91 0.16 10.40
CA VAL A 213 -12.38 -1.13 9.98
C VAL A 213 -12.73 -1.35 8.51
N VAL A 214 -11.69 -1.55 7.69
CA VAL A 214 -11.84 -1.91 6.27
C VAL A 214 -11.79 -3.42 6.13
N VAL A 215 -12.79 -3.97 5.49
CA VAL A 215 -12.92 -5.40 5.18
C VAL A 215 -13.06 -5.60 3.68
N ARG A 216 -12.64 -6.75 3.18
CA ARG A 216 -12.77 -7.08 1.76
C ARG A 216 -14.18 -7.59 1.47
N GLU A 217 -14.72 -7.23 0.30
CA GLU A 217 -16.05 -7.66 -0.13
C GLU A 217 -16.17 -9.19 -0.16
N GLU A 218 -15.15 -9.86 -0.66
CA GLU A 218 -15.13 -11.33 -0.73
C GLU A 218 -15.14 -12.04 0.63
N GLU A 219 -14.76 -11.33 1.71
CA GLU A 219 -14.71 -11.90 3.06
C GLU A 219 -16.02 -11.73 3.84
N ILE A 220 -16.87 -10.78 3.44
CA ILE A 220 -18.14 -10.49 4.13
C ILE A 220 -19.32 -11.36 3.67
N VAL A 221 -19.13 -12.26 2.72
CA VAL A 221 -20.15 -13.19 2.24
C VAL A 221 -20.66 -14.10 3.38
N GLY A 222 -19.86 -14.28 4.44
CA GLY A 222 -20.22 -15.03 5.63
C GLY A 222 -20.58 -14.13 6.83
N GLU A 223 -21.81 -14.22 7.34
CA GLU A 223 -22.27 -13.48 8.54
C GLU A 223 -21.31 -13.63 9.75
N ARG A 224 -20.63 -14.78 9.87
CA ARG A 224 -19.71 -15.05 11.00
C ARG A 224 -18.51 -14.10 11.02
N PHE A 225 -17.90 -13.84 9.87
CA PHE A 225 -16.75 -12.91 9.80
C PHE A 225 -17.16 -11.52 10.21
N LYS A 226 -18.23 -11.00 9.61
CA LYS A 226 -18.79 -9.67 9.89
C LYS A 226 -19.14 -9.52 11.37
N ALA A 227 -19.87 -10.47 11.95
CA ALA A 227 -20.27 -10.45 13.36
C ALA A 227 -19.05 -10.45 14.31
N ARG A 228 -17.99 -11.24 14.01
CA ARG A 228 -16.77 -11.27 14.81
C ARG A 228 -16.04 -9.94 14.76
N VAL A 229 -15.92 -9.34 13.59
CA VAL A 229 -15.26 -8.01 13.43
C VAL A 229 -16.06 -6.95 14.19
N TRP A 230 -17.41 -6.91 14.03
CA TRP A 230 -18.27 -5.99 14.77
C TRP A 230 -18.11 -6.11 16.29
N GLY A 231 -18.05 -7.32 16.82
CA GLY A 231 -17.88 -7.56 18.24
C GLY A 231 -16.52 -7.11 18.81
N LEU A 232 -15.53 -6.87 17.94
CA LEU A 232 -14.20 -6.38 18.30
C LEU A 232 -14.06 -4.87 18.17
N MET A 233 -14.94 -4.21 17.40
CA MET A 233 -14.93 -2.77 17.19
C MET A 233 -15.47 -2.03 18.41
N ARG A 234 -15.10 -0.76 18.55
CA ARG A 234 -15.74 0.13 19.53
C ARG A 234 -17.09 0.60 19.03
N GLU A 235 -17.94 1.01 19.95
CA GLU A 235 -19.19 1.69 19.61
C GLU A 235 -18.92 2.97 18.80
N GLY A 236 -19.72 3.20 17.77
CA GLY A 236 -19.58 4.32 16.83
C GLY A 236 -18.46 4.17 15.79
N ALA A 237 -17.68 3.10 15.82
CA ALA A 237 -16.73 2.83 14.72
C ALA A 237 -17.49 2.37 13.47
N GLN A 238 -16.94 2.65 12.29
CA GLN A 238 -17.55 2.31 11.00
C GLN A 238 -16.87 1.08 10.38
N MET A 239 -17.61 0.35 9.56
CA MET A 239 -17.06 -0.70 8.70
C MET A 239 -17.17 -0.27 7.25
N TRP A 240 -16.03 -0.16 6.56
CA TRP A 240 -16.00 0.09 5.13
C TRP A 240 -15.69 -1.18 4.36
N VAL A 241 -16.38 -1.36 3.26
CA VAL A 241 -16.20 -2.53 2.39
C VAL A 241 -15.39 -2.13 1.18
N ALA A 242 -14.34 -2.86 0.93
CA ALA A 242 -13.42 -2.64 -0.17
C ALA A 242 -13.43 -3.83 -1.14
N ARG A 243 -13.64 -3.55 -2.42
CA ARG A 243 -13.53 -4.49 -3.53
C ARG A 243 -12.13 -4.39 -4.13
N ARG A 244 -11.51 -5.53 -4.37
CA ARG A 244 -10.20 -5.60 -5.03
C ARG A 244 -10.36 -6.11 -6.46
N ARG A 245 -9.60 -5.54 -7.37
CA ARG A 245 -9.51 -6.06 -8.74
C ARG A 245 -8.09 -5.91 -9.29
N LEU A 246 -7.70 -6.82 -10.17
CA LEU A 246 -6.51 -6.64 -10.99
C LEU A 246 -6.86 -5.82 -12.23
N VAL A 247 -6.05 -4.81 -12.48
CA VAL A 247 -6.13 -4.00 -13.70
C VAL A 247 -4.97 -4.38 -14.60
N PHE A 248 -5.31 -4.85 -15.77
CA PHE A 248 -4.36 -5.24 -16.80
C PHE A 248 -4.08 -4.08 -17.76
N PRO A 249 -2.86 -3.94 -18.26
CA PRO A 249 -2.57 -2.98 -19.31
C PRO A 249 -3.39 -3.29 -20.56
N ASN A 250 -3.69 -2.24 -21.36
CA ASN A 250 -4.53 -2.36 -22.56
C ASN A 250 -4.04 -3.41 -23.58
N VAL A 251 -2.77 -3.78 -23.51
CA VAL A 251 -2.18 -4.84 -24.36
C VAL A 251 -2.92 -6.18 -24.22
N MET A 252 -3.46 -6.50 -23.02
CA MET A 252 -4.28 -7.71 -22.83
C MET A 252 -5.57 -7.70 -23.67
N LYS A 253 -6.17 -6.53 -23.89
CA LYS A 253 -7.36 -6.39 -24.74
C LYS A 253 -7.05 -6.69 -26.21
N THR A 254 -5.79 -6.48 -26.62
CA THR A 254 -5.34 -6.66 -27.99
C THR A 254 -4.79 -8.07 -28.25
N LEU A 255 -4.20 -8.73 -27.25
CA LEU A 255 -3.56 -10.05 -27.39
C LEU A 255 -4.54 -11.23 -27.22
N GLY A 256 -5.75 -10.98 -26.72
CA GLY A 256 -6.83 -11.99 -26.63
C GLY A 256 -6.68 -12.99 -25.47
N ALA A 257 -7.71 -13.83 -25.32
CA ALA A 257 -7.89 -14.82 -24.23
C ALA A 257 -6.93 -16.03 -24.28
N GLY A 258 -5.89 -16.01 -25.12
CA GLY A 258 -4.98 -17.14 -25.33
C GLY A 258 -3.61 -17.01 -24.67
N LEU A 259 -3.35 -15.93 -23.93
CA LEU A 259 -2.05 -15.76 -23.25
C LEU A 259 -1.90 -16.74 -22.10
N ARG A 260 -0.78 -17.46 -22.10
CA ARG A 260 -0.39 -18.41 -21.06
C ARG A 260 0.94 -17.98 -20.43
N PRO A 261 0.97 -16.90 -19.62
CA PRO A 261 2.20 -16.37 -19.06
C PRO A 261 2.69 -17.19 -17.87
N VAL A 262 3.97 -17.02 -17.55
CA VAL A 262 4.50 -17.31 -16.21
C VAL A 262 4.31 -16.10 -15.33
N ALA A 263 3.69 -16.27 -14.17
CA ALA A 263 3.62 -15.25 -13.14
C ALA A 263 4.88 -15.26 -12.28
N PHE A 264 5.37 -14.09 -11.86
CA PHE A 264 6.39 -14.01 -10.82
C PHE A 264 6.13 -12.83 -9.89
N CYS A 265 6.39 -13.03 -8.60
CA CYS A 265 6.15 -12.00 -7.59
C CYS A 265 7.02 -12.20 -6.34
N ALA A 266 7.27 -11.09 -5.64
CA ALA A 266 7.96 -11.04 -4.35
C ALA A 266 7.10 -10.22 -3.37
N ILE A 267 5.97 -10.79 -3.01
CA ILE A 267 4.96 -10.25 -2.12
C ILE A 267 4.65 -11.21 -0.98
N ALA A 268 4.08 -10.70 0.11
CA ALA A 268 3.83 -11.49 1.33
C ALA A 268 2.88 -12.69 1.12
N ARG A 269 2.00 -12.62 0.11
CA ARG A 269 0.97 -13.64 -0.16
C ARG A 269 0.89 -13.93 -1.66
N PRO A 270 1.84 -14.68 -2.22
CA PRO A 270 1.89 -14.97 -3.66
C PRO A 270 0.70 -15.80 -4.15
N GLU A 271 0.14 -16.66 -3.31
CA GLU A 271 -1.07 -17.44 -3.60
C GLU A 271 -2.27 -16.54 -3.93
N ASN A 272 -2.47 -15.46 -3.18
CA ASN A 272 -3.58 -14.53 -3.46
C ASN A 272 -3.42 -13.83 -4.82
N PHE A 273 -2.19 -13.62 -5.26
CA PHE A 273 -1.92 -13.05 -6.58
C PHE A 273 -2.24 -14.05 -7.70
N ALA A 274 -1.86 -15.30 -7.51
CA ALA A 274 -2.18 -16.36 -8.46
C ALA A 274 -3.70 -16.57 -8.59
N ASP A 275 -4.43 -16.61 -7.45
CA ASP A 275 -5.89 -16.73 -7.44
C ASP A 275 -6.55 -15.56 -8.16
N MET A 276 -6.13 -14.33 -7.88
CA MET A 276 -6.68 -13.14 -8.56
C MET A 276 -6.39 -13.11 -10.07
N LEU A 277 -5.24 -13.64 -10.51
CA LEU A 277 -4.96 -13.78 -11.94
C LEU A 277 -5.89 -14.80 -12.59
N LEU A 278 -6.16 -15.91 -11.91
CA LEU A 278 -7.09 -16.95 -12.37
C LEU A 278 -8.51 -16.40 -12.46
N ASP A 279 -8.99 -15.71 -11.42
CA ASP A 279 -10.33 -15.09 -11.37
C ASP A 279 -10.50 -14.03 -12.46
N ALA A 280 -9.42 -13.33 -12.82
CA ALA A 280 -9.39 -12.37 -13.92
C ALA A 280 -9.29 -13.01 -15.31
N GLY A 281 -9.32 -14.35 -15.40
CA GLY A 281 -9.24 -15.11 -16.66
C GLY A 281 -7.83 -15.15 -17.28
N CYS A 282 -6.79 -14.83 -16.52
CA CYS A 282 -5.42 -14.96 -16.98
C CYS A 282 -4.95 -16.41 -16.88
N GLY A 283 -4.66 -17.04 -18.02
CA GLY A 283 -4.25 -18.44 -18.12
C GLY A 283 -2.80 -18.69 -17.66
N VAL A 284 -2.44 -18.30 -16.43
CA VAL A 284 -1.11 -18.48 -15.87
C VAL A 284 -0.73 -19.97 -15.85
N VAL A 285 0.43 -20.30 -16.40
CA VAL A 285 0.92 -21.69 -16.47
C VAL A 285 1.71 -22.11 -15.24
N GLU A 286 2.38 -21.15 -14.57
CA GLU A 286 3.16 -21.37 -13.36
C GLU A 286 3.37 -20.04 -12.64
N THR A 287 3.53 -20.08 -11.30
CA THR A 287 3.86 -18.92 -10.48
C THR A 287 5.21 -19.12 -9.77
N VAL A 288 6.17 -18.30 -10.10
CA VAL A 288 7.48 -18.25 -9.45
C VAL A 288 7.46 -17.23 -8.32
N ALA A 289 7.30 -17.71 -7.08
CA ALA A 289 7.30 -16.87 -5.91
C ALA A 289 8.72 -16.66 -5.34
N PHE A 290 9.00 -15.44 -4.90
CA PHE A 290 10.19 -15.02 -4.17
C PHE A 290 9.82 -14.53 -2.77
N ALA A 291 10.81 -14.36 -1.90
CA ALA A 291 10.58 -13.77 -0.58
C ALA A 291 10.03 -12.34 -0.70
N ASP A 292 9.16 -11.92 0.24
CA ASP A 292 8.60 -10.56 0.24
C ASP A 292 9.74 -9.51 0.21
N HIS A 293 9.58 -8.46 -0.59
CA HIS A 293 10.57 -7.42 -0.86
C HIS A 293 11.90 -7.92 -1.49
N HIS A 294 11.91 -9.12 -2.08
CA HIS A 294 13.10 -9.63 -2.77
C HIS A 294 13.60 -8.65 -3.83
N ARG A 295 14.93 -8.46 -3.89
CA ARG A 295 15.61 -7.70 -4.94
C ARG A 295 16.02 -8.65 -6.04
N TYR A 296 15.48 -8.42 -7.23
CA TYR A 296 15.74 -9.30 -8.36
C TYR A 296 17.15 -9.20 -8.87
N THR A 297 17.70 -10.35 -9.24
CA THR A 297 19.02 -10.52 -9.83
C THR A 297 18.91 -11.11 -11.24
N LYS A 298 19.99 -11.07 -11.99
CA LYS A 298 20.07 -11.75 -13.30
C LYS A 298 19.79 -13.26 -13.20
N ALA A 299 20.25 -13.90 -12.11
CA ALA A 299 19.99 -15.33 -11.88
C ALA A 299 18.50 -15.62 -11.68
N ASP A 300 17.78 -14.73 -11.00
CA ASP A 300 16.32 -14.85 -10.81
C ASP A 300 15.59 -14.76 -12.16
N MET A 301 15.98 -13.82 -13.01
CA MET A 301 15.37 -13.71 -14.35
C MET A 301 15.66 -14.92 -15.21
N LEU A 302 16.87 -15.46 -15.18
CA LEU A 302 17.21 -16.71 -15.88
C LEU A 302 16.37 -17.89 -15.39
N ARG A 303 16.08 -17.97 -14.07
CA ARG A 303 15.18 -18.97 -13.49
C ARG A 303 13.76 -18.81 -14.03
N VAL A 304 13.20 -17.59 -14.03
CA VAL A 304 11.84 -17.31 -14.54
C VAL A 304 11.75 -17.62 -16.04
N ILE A 305 12.75 -17.23 -16.83
CA ILE A 305 12.86 -17.52 -18.26
C ILE A 305 12.95 -19.03 -18.51
N GLY A 306 13.74 -19.75 -17.69
CA GLY A 306 13.86 -21.21 -17.79
C GLY A 306 12.51 -21.92 -17.59
N VAL A 307 11.72 -21.48 -16.61
CA VAL A 307 10.35 -21.98 -16.39
C VAL A 307 9.46 -21.68 -17.59
N ALA A 308 9.51 -20.45 -18.13
CA ALA A 308 8.71 -20.06 -19.28
C ALA A 308 9.02 -20.89 -20.53
N ASN A 309 10.29 -21.11 -20.83
CA ASN A 309 10.73 -21.92 -21.95
C ASN A 309 10.32 -23.40 -21.78
N GLY A 310 10.47 -23.96 -20.58
CA GLY A 310 10.09 -25.35 -20.27
C GLY A 310 8.59 -25.62 -20.42
N LEU A 311 7.75 -24.60 -20.21
CA LEU A 311 6.29 -24.70 -20.28
C LEU A 311 5.71 -24.11 -21.57
N ASN A 312 6.53 -23.66 -22.51
CA ASN A 312 6.12 -22.93 -23.71
C ASN A 312 5.18 -21.76 -23.38
N ALA A 313 5.53 -21.00 -22.36
CA ALA A 313 4.74 -19.86 -21.94
C ALA A 313 4.80 -18.72 -22.97
N SER A 314 3.72 -17.94 -23.06
CA SER A 314 3.58 -16.85 -24.05
C SER A 314 4.15 -15.50 -23.57
N GLY A 315 4.76 -15.47 -22.38
CA GLY A 315 5.33 -14.27 -21.76
C GLY A 315 5.28 -14.30 -20.24
N PHE A 316 5.25 -13.13 -19.63
CA PHE A 316 5.37 -12.97 -18.18
C PHE A 316 4.29 -12.04 -17.64
N VAL A 317 3.90 -12.27 -16.37
CA VAL A 317 3.04 -11.35 -15.61
C VAL A 317 3.62 -11.12 -14.22
N THR A 318 3.62 -9.86 -13.78
CA THR A 318 4.12 -9.48 -12.45
C THR A 318 3.32 -8.30 -11.88
N THR A 319 3.53 -8.00 -10.60
CA THR A 319 2.88 -6.87 -9.92
C THR A 319 3.61 -5.55 -10.18
N GLU A 320 2.94 -4.41 -10.00
CA GLU A 320 3.60 -3.08 -10.03
C GLU A 320 4.69 -2.98 -8.96
N LYS A 321 4.46 -3.56 -7.76
CA LYS A 321 5.44 -3.60 -6.66
C LYS A 321 6.73 -4.33 -7.05
N ASP A 322 6.62 -5.32 -7.92
CA ASP A 322 7.77 -6.07 -8.42
C ASP A 322 8.40 -5.38 -9.63
N ALA A 323 7.59 -4.83 -10.51
CA ALA A 323 8.06 -4.15 -11.72
C ALA A 323 8.97 -2.95 -11.43
N VAL A 324 8.69 -2.18 -10.35
CA VAL A 324 9.55 -1.04 -9.96
C VAL A 324 10.92 -1.45 -9.44
N LYS A 325 11.12 -2.73 -9.11
CA LYS A 325 12.41 -3.31 -8.68
C LYS A 325 13.25 -3.85 -9.83
N LEU A 326 12.67 -3.97 -11.04
CA LEU A 326 13.39 -4.46 -12.21
C LEU A 326 14.23 -3.33 -12.82
N SER A 327 15.55 -3.57 -12.92
CA SER A 327 16.40 -2.68 -13.72
C SER A 327 16.05 -2.79 -15.22
N PRO A 328 16.40 -1.79 -16.04
CA PRO A 328 16.21 -1.86 -17.49
C PRO A 328 16.78 -3.15 -18.12
N GLU A 329 17.95 -3.60 -17.65
CA GLU A 329 18.58 -4.82 -18.15
C GLU A 329 17.76 -6.07 -17.80
N LEU A 330 17.27 -6.17 -16.54
CA LEU A 330 16.46 -7.32 -16.10
C LEU A 330 15.14 -7.38 -16.87
N ARG A 331 14.54 -6.22 -17.10
CA ARG A 331 13.34 -6.10 -17.91
C ARG A 331 13.58 -6.52 -19.36
N ALA A 332 14.64 -6.01 -19.99
CA ALA A 332 14.99 -6.36 -21.36
C ALA A 332 15.26 -7.87 -21.54
N MET A 333 15.81 -8.54 -20.51
CA MET A 333 15.99 -9.99 -20.55
C MET A 333 14.67 -10.74 -20.66
N LEU A 334 13.63 -10.32 -19.93
CA LEU A 334 12.30 -10.93 -20.00
C LEU A 334 11.63 -10.61 -21.36
N GLU A 335 11.66 -9.34 -21.77
CA GLU A 335 11.02 -8.86 -22.99
C GLU A 335 11.65 -9.44 -24.27
N ALA A 336 12.91 -9.87 -24.22
CA ALA A 336 13.56 -10.60 -25.31
C ALA A 336 12.97 -12.01 -25.53
N VAL A 337 12.31 -12.58 -24.52
CA VAL A 337 11.69 -13.92 -24.58
C VAL A 337 10.18 -13.82 -24.87
N GLY A 338 9.50 -12.86 -24.26
CA GLY A 338 8.08 -12.64 -24.45
C GLY A 338 7.58 -11.39 -23.73
N PRO A 339 6.33 -10.95 -23.99
CA PRO A 339 5.79 -9.75 -23.41
C PRO A 339 5.76 -9.83 -21.88
N LEU A 340 6.17 -8.73 -21.20
CA LEU A 340 6.06 -8.55 -19.76
C LEU A 340 4.81 -7.72 -19.44
N MET A 341 3.85 -8.34 -18.80
CA MET A 341 2.64 -7.69 -18.30
C MET A 341 2.82 -7.28 -16.85
N VAL A 342 2.62 -6.00 -16.58
CA VAL A 342 2.62 -5.46 -15.22
C VAL A 342 1.17 -5.19 -14.84
N VAL A 343 0.66 -5.89 -13.82
CA VAL A 343 -0.72 -5.72 -13.36
C VAL A 343 -0.76 -4.92 -12.07
N ALA A 344 -1.76 -4.05 -11.99
CA ALA A 344 -2.03 -3.23 -10.83
C ALA A 344 -3.12 -3.84 -9.96
N LEU A 345 -2.94 -3.77 -8.64
CA LEU A 345 -4.01 -4.06 -7.70
C LEU A 345 -4.76 -2.76 -7.37
N GLU A 346 -6.01 -2.66 -7.82
CA GLU A 346 -6.89 -1.55 -7.46
C GLU A 346 -7.85 -1.93 -6.34
N VAL A 347 -8.15 -0.94 -5.52
CA VAL A 347 -9.15 -1.02 -4.46
C VAL A 347 -10.22 0.04 -4.73
N GLU A 348 -11.46 -0.39 -4.73
CA GLU A 348 -12.64 0.48 -4.80
C GLU A 348 -13.46 0.28 -3.53
N PHE A 349 -13.88 1.36 -2.89
CA PHE A 349 -14.84 1.25 -1.80
C PHE A 349 -16.25 1.10 -2.38
N VAL A 350 -17.03 0.18 -1.81
CA VAL A 350 -18.43 -0.05 -2.24
C VAL A 350 -19.26 1.23 -2.13
N ASP A 351 -19.00 2.04 -1.11
CA ASP A 351 -19.59 3.36 -0.94
C ASP A 351 -18.49 4.41 -0.78
N ALA A 352 -17.92 4.82 -1.91
CA ALA A 352 -16.83 5.80 -1.95
C ALA A 352 -17.25 7.18 -1.42
N SER A 353 -18.52 7.58 -1.62
CA SER A 353 -19.04 8.86 -1.10
C SER A 353 -19.08 8.86 0.41
N ALA A 354 -19.68 7.82 1.02
CA ALA A 354 -19.75 7.69 2.47
C ALA A 354 -18.35 7.64 3.13
N VAL A 355 -17.35 7.04 2.47
CA VAL A 355 -15.96 7.04 2.94
C VAL A 355 -15.41 8.47 3.06
N VAL A 356 -15.57 9.28 2.02
CA VAL A 356 -15.05 10.65 2.02
C VAL A 356 -15.84 11.52 2.99
N ASP A 357 -17.17 11.41 3.00
CA ASP A 357 -18.04 12.16 3.90
C ASP A 357 -17.70 11.86 5.38
N ALA A 358 -17.39 10.62 5.72
CA ALA A 358 -16.97 10.24 7.07
C ALA A 358 -15.62 10.85 7.45
N ILE A 359 -14.64 10.87 6.52
CA ILE A 359 -13.36 11.54 6.75
C ILE A 359 -13.59 13.04 6.96
N GLU A 360 -14.34 13.70 6.07
CA GLU A 360 -14.62 15.14 6.18
C GLU A 360 -15.35 15.50 7.47
N ALA A 361 -16.33 14.69 7.89
CA ALA A 361 -17.03 14.88 9.15
C ALA A 361 -16.10 14.80 10.38
N ARG A 362 -15.07 13.97 10.30
CA ARG A 362 -14.08 13.81 11.38
C ARG A 362 -13.05 14.95 11.43
N LEU A 363 -12.86 15.67 10.32
CA LEU A 363 -11.89 16.75 10.18
C LEU A 363 -12.49 18.16 10.49
N ARG A 364 -13.81 18.24 10.62
CA ARG A 364 -14.54 19.45 11.09
C ARG A 364 -14.45 19.56 12.61
#